data_196e0f42d0b1fa6179968cb32c4fbb83
#
_entry.id   196e0f42d0b1fa6179968cb32c4fbb83
#
_cell.length_a   1.000
_cell.length_b   1.000
_cell.length_c   1.000
_cell.angle_alpha   90.00
_cell.angle_beta   90.00
_cell.angle_gamma   90.00
#
_symmetry.space_group_name_H-M   'P 1'
#
loop_
_entity.id
_entity.type
_entity.pdbx_description
1 polymer ?
#
loop_
_entity_poly.entity_id
_entity_poly.type
_entity_poly.pdbx_seq_one_letter_code
_entity_poly.pdbx_strand_id
1 'polypeptide(L)'
;MSAVVEVKNLTKEYKQKKAVDDLSLEIRQGEILGLLGPNGSGKSTTINCILSLLKYSAGSIKIFGAEMTPDAYKIKRDIGVIFQEVAVFEELTVYENIDYFCGLYVKDKQERKKDIEDAIALVGLDEFRKYYPKQLSGGLLRRLNIACGIAHK
;
A
#
# COMPACT_ATOMS: atom_id res chain seq x y z
N MET A 1 18.77 -13.74 -4.60
CA MET A 1 17.78 -13.06 -3.73
C MET A 1 16.41 -13.53 -4.18
N SER A 2 15.53 -13.89 -3.26
CA SER A 2 14.19 -14.38 -3.61
C SER A 2 13.30 -13.25 -4.09
N ALA A 3 12.44 -13.51 -5.09
CA ALA A 3 11.43 -12.58 -5.54
C ALA A 3 10.39 -12.37 -4.42
N VAL A 4 10.07 -11.12 -4.14
CA VAL A 4 9.01 -10.72 -3.21
C VAL A 4 7.68 -10.65 -3.94
N VAL A 5 7.67 -10.14 -5.17
CA VAL A 5 6.51 -10.12 -6.06
C VAL A 5 6.90 -10.76 -7.39
N GLU A 6 6.10 -11.71 -7.85
CA GLU A 6 6.21 -12.31 -9.18
C GLU A 6 4.87 -12.15 -9.90
N VAL A 7 4.92 -11.55 -11.08
CA VAL A 7 3.77 -11.42 -11.99
C VAL A 7 4.15 -12.09 -13.31
N LYS A 8 3.33 -13.03 -13.78
CA LYS A 8 3.58 -13.77 -15.02
C LYS A 8 2.38 -13.70 -15.94
N ASN A 9 2.59 -13.19 -17.13
CA ASN A 9 1.62 -13.13 -18.24
C ASN A 9 0.29 -12.49 -17.80
N LEU A 10 0.35 -11.46 -16.95
CA LEU A 10 -0.84 -10.80 -16.43
C LEU A 10 -1.60 -10.11 -17.55
N THR A 11 -2.85 -10.51 -17.73
CA THR A 11 -3.77 -9.89 -18.67
C THR A 11 -5.05 -9.48 -17.97
N LYS A 12 -5.45 -8.23 -18.16
CA LYS A 12 -6.72 -7.68 -17.68
C LYS A 12 -7.49 -7.06 -18.82
N GLU A 13 -8.68 -7.60 -19.07
CA GLU A 13 -9.60 -7.12 -20.09
C GLU A 13 -10.84 -6.49 -19.47
N TYR A 14 -11.29 -5.41 -20.07
CA TYR A 14 -12.59 -4.76 -19.83
C TYR A 14 -13.40 -4.80 -21.14
N LYS A 15 -14.41 -5.64 -21.20
CA LYS A 15 -15.20 -5.86 -22.42
C LYS A 15 -14.28 -6.27 -23.59
N GLN A 16 -14.02 -5.32 -24.52
CA GLN A 16 -13.18 -5.57 -25.70
C GLN A 16 -11.82 -4.88 -25.66
N LYS A 17 -11.47 -4.22 -24.53
CA LYS A 17 -10.22 -3.49 -24.40
C LYS A 17 -9.33 -4.16 -23.36
N LYS A 18 -8.11 -4.51 -23.74
CA LYS A 18 -7.07 -4.92 -22.82
C LYS A 18 -6.50 -3.70 -22.11
N ALA A 19 -6.61 -3.67 -20.80
CA ALA A 19 -6.01 -2.64 -19.95
C ALA A 19 -4.59 -3.03 -19.50
N VAL A 20 -4.32 -4.33 -19.39
CA VAL A 20 -3.01 -4.93 -19.22
C VAL A 20 -2.94 -6.12 -20.16
N ASP A 21 -1.88 -6.25 -20.92
CA ASP A 21 -1.70 -7.30 -21.92
C ASP A 21 -0.34 -7.99 -21.72
N ASP A 22 -0.37 -9.24 -21.29
CA ASP A 22 0.77 -10.16 -21.15
C ASP A 22 1.95 -9.58 -20.34
N LEU A 23 1.65 -8.83 -19.26
CA LEU A 23 2.67 -8.20 -18.43
C LEU A 23 3.34 -9.22 -17.51
N SER A 24 4.67 -9.29 -17.57
CA SER A 24 5.46 -10.03 -16.61
C SER A 24 6.48 -9.11 -15.94
N LEU A 25 6.59 -9.20 -14.61
CA LEU A 25 7.57 -8.47 -13.82
C LEU A 25 7.93 -9.24 -12.54
N GLU A 26 9.08 -8.93 -12.00
CA GLU A 26 9.56 -9.46 -10.74
C GLU A 26 10.11 -8.32 -9.88
N ILE A 27 9.81 -8.34 -8.58
CA ILE A 27 10.39 -7.40 -7.60
C ILE A 27 11.11 -8.23 -6.55
N ARG A 28 12.36 -7.92 -6.30
CA ARG A 28 13.20 -8.59 -5.32
C ARG A 28 13.21 -7.85 -3.99
N GLN A 29 13.60 -8.54 -2.94
CA GLN A 29 13.75 -7.93 -1.63
C GLN A 29 14.73 -6.74 -1.67
N GLY A 30 14.31 -5.59 -1.14
CA GLY A 30 15.09 -4.35 -1.12
C GLY A 30 15.05 -3.56 -2.43
N GLU A 31 14.32 -4.02 -3.45
CA GLU A 31 14.20 -3.34 -4.73
C GLU A 31 13.05 -2.33 -4.73
N ILE A 32 13.25 -1.23 -5.46
CA ILE A 32 12.22 -0.23 -5.77
C ILE A 32 11.90 -0.32 -7.26
N LEU A 33 10.66 -0.70 -7.59
CA LEU A 33 10.17 -0.76 -8.96
C LEU A 33 9.27 0.44 -9.26
N GLY A 34 9.59 1.21 -10.31
CA GLY A 34 8.76 2.30 -10.81
C GLY A 34 7.92 1.88 -12.02
N LEU A 35 6.59 2.04 -11.93
CA LEU A 35 5.68 1.91 -13.08
C LEU A 35 5.46 3.28 -13.72
N LEU A 36 6.02 3.48 -14.92
CA LEU A 36 5.94 4.73 -15.66
C LEU A 36 5.03 4.58 -16.88
N GLY A 37 4.39 5.66 -17.28
CA GLY A 37 3.55 5.70 -18.47
C GLY A 37 2.45 6.77 -18.39
N PRO A 38 1.78 7.09 -19.51
CA PRO A 38 0.71 8.09 -19.56
C PRO A 38 -0.53 7.65 -18.78
N ASN A 39 -1.47 8.57 -18.58
CA ASN A 39 -2.77 8.22 -18.00
C ASN A 39 -3.50 7.23 -18.88
N GLY A 40 -4.12 6.21 -18.27
CA GLY A 40 -4.79 5.14 -19.00
C GLY A 40 -3.88 4.01 -19.50
N SER A 41 -2.57 4.01 -19.21
CA SER A 41 -1.65 2.93 -19.62
C SER A 41 -1.74 1.65 -18.78
N GLY A 42 -2.68 1.55 -17.85
CA GLY A 42 -2.89 0.34 -17.07
C GLY A 42 -2.13 0.27 -15.73
N LYS A 43 -1.37 1.29 -15.32
CA LYS A 43 -0.59 1.29 -14.07
C LYS A 43 -1.41 0.95 -12.84
N SER A 44 -2.47 1.69 -12.58
CA SER A 44 -3.37 1.45 -11.44
C SER A 44 -4.10 0.12 -11.56
N THR A 45 -4.45 -0.29 -12.78
CA THR A 45 -5.05 -1.61 -13.04
C THR A 45 -4.09 -2.72 -12.65
N THR A 46 -2.82 -2.61 -13.05
CA THR A 46 -1.76 -3.57 -12.69
C THR A 46 -1.59 -3.68 -11.18
N ILE A 47 -1.45 -2.54 -10.48
CA ILE A 47 -1.32 -2.51 -9.02
C ILE A 47 -2.53 -3.16 -8.35
N ASN A 48 -3.75 -2.80 -8.78
CA ASN A 48 -4.98 -3.37 -8.21
C ASN A 48 -5.11 -4.88 -8.47
N CYS A 49 -4.62 -5.37 -9.61
CA CYS A 49 -4.54 -6.82 -9.86
C CYS A 49 -3.50 -7.49 -8.93
N ILE A 50 -2.31 -6.89 -8.77
CA ILE A 50 -1.26 -7.40 -7.86
C ILE A 50 -1.78 -7.50 -6.43
N LEU A 51 -2.53 -6.50 -5.95
CA LEU A 51 -3.14 -6.49 -4.62
C LEU A 51 -4.39 -7.37 -4.50
N SER A 52 -4.79 -8.02 -5.59
CA SER A 52 -6.05 -8.79 -5.67
C SER A 52 -7.30 -7.98 -5.26
N LEU A 53 -7.27 -6.67 -5.53
CA LEU A 53 -8.42 -5.77 -5.44
C LEU A 53 -9.25 -5.80 -6.72
N LEU A 54 -8.64 -6.26 -7.81
CA LEU A 54 -9.24 -6.39 -9.12
C LEU A 54 -8.93 -7.77 -9.70
N LYS A 55 -9.98 -8.49 -10.12
CA LYS A 55 -9.81 -9.79 -10.78
C LYS A 55 -9.19 -9.58 -12.17
N TYR A 56 -8.16 -10.34 -12.49
CA TYR A 56 -7.52 -10.36 -13.81
C TYR A 56 -8.09 -11.50 -14.68
N SER A 57 -7.83 -11.44 -16.00
CA SER A 57 -8.40 -12.36 -16.99
C SER A 57 -7.50 -13.58 -17.21
N ALA A 58 -6.18 -13.39 -17.17
CA ALA A 58 -5.18 -14.46 -17.33
C ALA A 58 -3.87 -14.08 -16.62
N GLY A 59 -3.02 -15.09 -16.41
CA GLY A 59 -1.72 -14.96 -15.77
C GLY A 59 -1.72 -15.47 -14.33
N SER A 60 -0.65 -15.17 -13.60
CA SER A 60 -0.50 -15.52 -12.19
C SER A 60 0.26 -14.43 -11.41
N ILE A 61 -0.08 -14.29 -10.14
CA ILE A 61 0.56 -13.34 -9.23
C ILE A 61 0.93 -14.06 -7.95
N LYS A 62 2.21 -13.97 -7.57
CA LYS A 62 2.69 -14.47 -6.29
C LYS A 62 3.33 -13.34 -5.49
N ILE A 63 3.06 -13.30 -4.19
CA ILE A 63 3.70 -12.40 -3.25
C ILE A 63 4.25 -13.24 -2.10
N PHE A 64 5.49 -13.00 -1.72
CA PHE A 64 6.23 -13.80 -0.74
C PHE A 64 6.21 -15.32 -1.06
N GLY A 65 6.26 -15.66 -2.36
CA GLY A 65 6.25 -17.04 -2.84
C GLY A 65 4.89 -17.73 -2.85
N ALA A 66 3.82 -17.09 -2.33
CA ALA A 66 2.47 -17.64 -2.29
C ALA A 66 1.54 -16.95 -3.29
N GLU A 67 0.57 -17.68 -3.82
CA GLU A 67 -0.40 -17.15 -4.78
C GLU A 67 -1.27 -16.06 -4.13
N MET A 68 -1.42 -14.95 -4.85
CA MET A 68 -2.21 -13.81 -4.39
C MET A 68 -3.67 -13.98 -4.81
N THR A 69 -4.53 -14.15 -3.82
CA THR A 69 -5.99 -14.32 -4.01
C THR A 69 -6.78 -13.27 -3.21
N PRO A 70 -8.08 -13.08 -3.49
CA PRO A 70 -8.92 -12.19 -2.68
C PRO A 70 -8.87 -12.51 -1.18
N ASP A 71 -8.76 -13.78 -0.82
CA ASP A 71 -8.77 -14.27 0.56
C ASP A 71 -7.37 -14.48 1.16
N ALA A 72 -6.32 -14.01 0.49
CA ALA A 72 -4.94 -14.11 0.97
C ALA A 72 -4.65 -13.13 2.13
N TYR A 73 -5.45 -13.15 3.19
CA TYR A 73 -5.36 -12.22 4.33
C TYR A 73 -4.00 -12.24 5.04
N LYS A 74 -3.34 -13.41 5.09
CA LYS A 74 -1.99 -13.54 5.67
C LYS A 74 -0.96 -12.73 4.88
N ILE A 75 -1.04 -12.77 3.55
CA ILE A 75 -0.16 -12.01 2.66
C ILE A 75 -0.51 -10.52 2.73
N LYS A 76 -1.80 -10.18 2.64
CA LYS A 76 -2.28 -8.79 2.67
C LYS A 76 -1.90 -8.06 3.95
N ARG A 77 -1.86 -8.76 5.06
CA ARG A 77 -1.41 -8.23 6.34
C ARG A 77 0.03 -7.73 6.28
N ASP A 78 0.85 -8.29 5.40
CA ASP A 78 2.25 -7.95 5.22
C ASP A 78 2.50 -6.95 4.07
N ILE A 79 1.46 -6.27 3.60
CA ILE A 79 1.52 -5.27 2.53
C ILE A 79 1.01 -3.93 3.05
N GLY A 80 1.85 -2.90 2.98
CA GLY A 80 1.42 -1.50 3.15
C GLY A 80 0.94 -0.92 1.82
N VAL A 81 -0.21 -0.26 1.82
CA VAL A 81 -0.77 0.40 0.64
C VAL A 81 -0.99 1.87 0.93
N ILE A 82 -0.45 2.73 0.06
CA ILE A 82 -0.62 4.18 0.15
C ILE A 82 -1.34 4.64 -1.12
N PHE A 83 -2.60 5.03 -0.97
CA PHE A 83 -3.40 5.51 -2.09
C PHE A 83 -2.95 6.91 -2.56
N GLN A 84 -3.27 7.23 -3.80
CA GLN A 84 -3.01 8.55 -4.38
C GLN A 84 -3.79 9.63 -3.64
N GLU A 85 -5.05 9.38 -3.35
CA GLU A 85 -5.88 10.24 -2.50
C GLU A 85 -5.52 10.05 -1.03
N VAL A 86 -5.59 11.14 -0.29
CA VAL A 86 -5.33 11.10 1.15
C VAL A 86 -6.53 10.48 1.85
N ALA A 87 -6.31 9.38 2.54
CA ALA A 87 -7.34 8.63 3.26
C ALA A 87 -7.06 8.68 4.77
N VAL A 88 -7.38 9.83 5.39
CA VAL A 88 -7.24 10.05 6.83
C VAL A 88 -8.54 10.60 7.40
N PHE A 89 -8.74 10.44 8.70
CA PHE A 89 -9.90 10.96 9.42
C PHE A 89 -9.63 12.41 9.88
N GLU A 90 -10.42 13.35 9.44
CA GLU A 90 -10.24 14.78 9.76
C GLU A 90 -10.48 15.11 11.23
N GLU A 91 -11.27 14.28 11.90
CA GLU A 91 -11.64 14.41 13.32
C GLU A 91 -10.58 13.83 14.28
N LEU A 92 -9.61 13.08 13.75
CA LEU A 92 -8.52 12.51 14.52
C LEU A 92 -7.24 13.31 14.32
N THR A 93 -6.43 13.40 15.37
CA THR A 93 -5.08 13.98 15.30
C THR A 93 -4.16 13.09 14.45
N VAL A 94 -2.97 13.60 14.12
CA VAL A 94 -1.90 12.84 13.44
C VAL A 94 -1.65 11.52 14.17
N TYR A 95 -1.43 11.55 15.49
CA TYR A 95 -1.17 10.35 16.27
C TYR A 95 -2.36 9.37 16.24
N GLU A 96 -3.57 9.85 16.45
CA GLU A 96 -4.78 9.03 16.47
C GLU A 96 -5.09 8.40 15.11
N ASN A 97 -4.83 9.10 13.99
CA ASN A 97 -4.93 8.52 12.67
C ASN A 97 -3.98 7.33 12.51
N ILE A 98 -2.72 7.50 12.87
CA ILE A 98 -1.71 6.42 12.75
C ILE A 98 -2.06 5.27 13.70
N ASP A 99 -2.48 5.56 14.95
CA ASP A 99 -2.91 4.55 15.92
C ASP A 99 -4.11 3.74 15.40
N TYR A 100 -5.07 4.40 14.79
CA TYR A 100 -6.25 3.75 14.21
C TYR A 100 -5.84 2.73 13.14
N PHE A 101 -5.07 3.16 12.13
CA PHE A 101 -4.67 2.28 11.03
C PHE A 101 -3.73 1.17 11.49
N CYS A 102 -2.76 1.47 12.34
CA CYS A 102 -1.88 0.46 12.94
C CYS A 102 -2.67 -0.57 13.76
N GLY A 103 -3.66 -0.12 14.53
CA GLY A 103 -4.50 -0.97 15.37
C GLY A 103 -5.40 -1.95 14.63
N LEU A 104 -5.59 -1.78 13.31
CA LEU A 104 -6.27 -2.77 12.49
C LEU A 104 -5.45 -4.07 12.35
N TYR A 105 -4.13 -3.96 12.45
CA TYR A 105 -3.18 -5.05 12.23
C TYR A 105 -2.47 -5.49 13.51
N VAL A 106 -2.00 -4.55 14.33
CA VAL A 106 -1.19 -4.80 15.53
C VAL A 106 -2.08 -4.72 16.78
N LYS A 107 -2.30 -5.87 17.44
CA LYS A 107 -3.19 -5.95 18.61
C LYS A 107 -2.45 -5.70 19.93
N ASP A 108 -1.18 -6.05 19.99
CA ASP A 108 -0.36 -5.76 21.17
C ASP A 108 -0.15 -4.25 21.31
N LYS A 109 -0.44 -3.72 22.50
CA LYS A 109 -0.38 -2.26 22.73
C LYS A 109 1.04 -1.71 22.78
N GLN A 110 2.01 -2.51 23.24
CA GLN A 110 3.39 -2.05 23.35
C GLN A 110 4.06 -2.05 21.98
N GLU A 111 3.87 -3.11 21.20
CA GLU A 111 4.30 -3.22 19.83
C GLU A 111 3.69 -2.08 18.98
N ARG A 112 2.37 -1.90 19.06
CA ARG A 112 1.66 -0.84 18.32
C ARG A 112 2.18 0.55 18.65
N LYS A 113 2.43 0.84 19.94
CA LYS A 113 3.00 2.13 20.32
C LYS A 113 4.37 2.35 19.68
N LYS A 114 5.22 1.33 19.70
CA LYS A 114 6.54 1.40 19.07
C LYS A 114 6.42 1.64 17.56
N ASP A 115 5.58 0.89 16.87
CA ASP A 115 5.38 1.00 15.43
C ASP A 115 4.86 2.39 15.03
N ILE A 116 3.97 2.99 15.84
CA ILE A 116 3.49 4.35 15.64
C ILE A 116 4.63 5.37 15.78
N GLU A 117 5.45 5.23 16.83
CA GLU A 117 6.60 6.13 17.06
C GLU A 117 7.59 6.04 15.88
N ASP A 118 7.91 4.82 15.45
CA ASP A 118 8.81 4.57 14.32
C ASP A 118 8.25 5.17 13.02
N ALA A 119 6.94 5.01 12.76
CA ALA A 119 6.28 5.59 11.59
C ALA A 119 6.29 7.14 11.61
N ILE A 120 6.00 7.76 12.77
CA ILE A 120 6.02 9.22 12.94
C ILE A 120 7.43 9.76 12.67
N ALA A 121 8.45 9.14 13.27
CA ALA A 121 9.84 9.54 13.10
C ALA A 121 10.29 9.39 11.64
N LEU A 122 9.93 8.29 10.98
CA LEU A 122 10.30 8.02 9.59
C LEU A 122 9.79 9.10 8.63
N VAL A 123 8.59 9.63 8.85
CA VAL A 123 8.00 10.66 7.98
C VAL A 123 8.24 12.09 8.49
N GLY A 124 8.89 12.27 9.66
CA GLY A 124 9.18 13.57 10.26
C GLY A 124 7.94 14.35 10.71
N LEU A 125 7.04 13.68 11.43
CA LEU A 125 5.81 14.28 11.98
C LEU A 125 5.85 14.44 13.51
N ASP A 126 7.02 14.38 14.13
CA ASP A 126 7.18 14.44 15.60
C ASP A 126 6.54 15.66 16.25
N GLU A 127 6.71 16.82 15.67
CA GLU A 127 6.16 18.08 16.20
C GLU A 127 4.66 18.25 15.92
N PHE A 128 4.11 17.44 14.99
CA PHE A 128 2.74 17.55 14.52
C PHE A 128 1.78 16.53 15.13
N ARG A 129 2.21 15.70 16.08
CA ARG A 129 1.44 14.58 16.67
C ARG A 129 0.04 14.94 17.11
N LYS A 130 -0.15 16.14 17.66
CA LYS A 130 -1.42 16.65 18.19
C LYS A 130 -2.21 17.51 17.20
N TYR A 131 -1.70 17.71 15.98
CA TYR A 131 -2.37 18.48 14.95
C TYR A 131 -3.42 17.64 14.26
N TYR A 132 -4.51 18.30 13.88
CA TYR A 132 -5.54 17.72 13.02
C TYR A 132 -5.14 17.85 11.55
N PRO A 133 -5.62 16.96 10.65
CA PRO A 133 -5.30 17.01 9.22
C PRO A 133 -5.50 18.38 8.57
N LYS A 134 -6.57 19.09 8.93
CA LYS A 134 -6.88 20.45 8.45
C LYS A 134 -5.83 21.52 8.81
N GLN A 135 -4.97 21.25 9.78
CA GLN A 135 -3.89 22.16 10.22
C GLN A 135 -2.57 21.87 9.50
N LEU A 136 -2.53 20.82 8.70
CA LEU A 136 -1.32 20.38 8.00
C LEU A 136 -1.25 20.99 6.59
N SER A 137 -0.04 21.29 6.15
CA SER A 137 0.19 21.56 4.73
C SER A 137 -0.05 20.30 3.89
N GLY A 138 -0.27 20.45 2.57
CA GLY A 138 -0.48 19.31 1.68
C GLY A 138 0.67 18.29 1.73
N GLY A 139 1.92 18.75 1.89
CA GLY A 139 3.08 17.88 2.06
C GLY A 139 3.06 17.10 3.38
N LEU A 140 2.72 17.76 4.49
CA LEU A 140 2.58 17.11 5.80
C LEU A 140 1.40 16.14 5.81
N LEU A 141 0.29 16.49 5.18
CA LEU A 141 -0.86 15.62 5.02
C LEU A 141 -0.51 14.36 4.21
N ARG A 142 0.30 14.51 3.16
CA ARG A 142 0.81 13.36 2.40
C ARG A 142 1.73 12.46 3.24
N ARG A 143 2.57 13.05 4.10
CA ARG A 143 3.41 12.29 5.05
C ARG A 143 2.55 11.52 6.06
N LEU A 144 1.47 12.13 6.57
CA LEU A 144 0.51 11.44 7.43
C LEU A 144 -0.13 10.23 6.72
N ASN A 145 -0.58 10.42 5.47
CA ASN A 145 -1.13 9.32 4.66
C ASN A 145 -0.13 8.17 4.47
N ILE A 146 1.16 8.50 4.28
CA ILE A 146 2.23 7.49 4.21
C ILE A 146 2.38 6.76 5.54
N ALA A 147 2.48 7.50 6.66
CA ALA A 147 2.61 6.90 7.98
C ALA A 147 1.47 5.93 8.29
N CYS A 148 0.21 6.30 7.99
CA CYS A 148 -0.95 5.43 8.17
C CYS A 148 -0.85 4.13 7.36
N GLY A 149 -0.28 4.19 6.15
CA GLY A 149 -0.14 3.01 5.28
C GLY A 149 0.98 2.05 5.67
N ILE A 150 1.97 2.49 6.45
CA ILE A 150 3.16 1.69 6.80
C ILE A 150 3.32 1.40 8.30
N ALA A 151 2.52 2.00 9.18
CA ALA A 151 2.70 1.93 10.62
C ALA A 151 2.59 0.52 11.22
N HIS A 152 2.13 -0.47 10.47
CA HIS A 152 2.02 -1.86 10.91
C HIS A 152 3.19 -2.74 10.42
N LYS A 153 4.32 -2.11 9.98
CA LYS A 153 5.47 -2.76 9.34
C LYS A 153 6.79 -2.36 9.99
#